data_56f347f1153e0490a708e14180908505
#
_entry.id   56f347f1153e0490a708e14180908505
#
_cell.length_a   1.000
_cell.length_b   1.000
_cell.length_c   1.000
_cell.angle_alpha   90.00
_cell.angle_beta   90.00
_cell.angle_gamma   90.00
#
_symmetry.space_group_name_H-M   'P 1'
#
loop_
_entity.id
_entity.type
_entity.pdbx_description
1 polymer ?
#
loop_
_entity_poly.entity_id
_entity_poly.type
_entity_poly.pdbx_seq_one_letter_code
_entity_poly.pdbx_strand_id
1 'polypeptide(L)'
;MDLITFKIILVVALFLLALSVAAYSTWAERKVAAIMQDRIGPNKAGPFGLLQPLADGGKFFFKEDFTPDNAERFLFVLGPSIVMFLSLLTGAVIPWGKSLNIAGQSFDLQVANIDIGVLYIMGLASISVYGMMIGGWASNNKYSLIGAIRASSQMISYELAMGLSLLAVIMTSGSLDLGKIASDQSTGKLWGLFEIDGMNWNIFYQPVAFIIFLIAALAETNRHPFDLPECESELVTGYSTEYSSMKLGLYLFGEYVNMFISNALIVTLFFGGYNYPGINWVGENFGENIAGILSIVVFLMKVFFGIFLFMWIRWTIPRFRYDQLMHLGWKKLIPFALINLLITGAVVLAFAN
;
A
#
# COMPACT_ATOMS: atom_id res chain seq x y z
N MET A 1 -28.95 -12.87 4.53
CA MET A 1 -27.91 -12.29 5.42
C MET A 1 -28.09 -10.80 5.36
N ASP A 2 -28.15 -10.09 6.49
CA ASP A 2 -28.32 -8.63 6.48
C ASP A 2 -27.05 -7.94 6.03
N LEU A 3 -27.21 -6.78 5.38
CA LEU A 3 -26.10 -5.97 4.87
C LEU A 3 -25.05 -5.66 5.97
N ILE A 4 -25.51 -5.33 7.17
CA ILE A 4 -24.65 -5.01 8.32
C ILE A 4 -23.80 -6.21 8.70
N THR A 5 -24.42 -7.40 8.81
CA THR A 5 -23.70 -8.65 9.14
C THR A 5 -22.63 -8.98 8.10
N PHE A 6 -22.97 -8.81 6.81
CA PHE A 6 -22.01 -9.01 5.72
C PHE A 6 -20.83 -8.04 5.84
N LYS A 7 -21.07 -6.75 6.05
CA LYS A 7 -20.02 -5.74 6.19
C LYS A 7 -19.12 -6.01 7.40
N ILE A 8 -19.67 -6.45 8.53
CA ILE A 8 -18.87 -6.84 9.72
C ILE A 8 -17.96 -8.02 9.37
N ILE A 9 -18.49 -9.06 8.72
CA ILE A 9 -17.68 -10.23 8.31
C ILE A 9 -16.57 -9.78 7.34
N LEU A 10 -16.87 -8.91 6.39
CA LEU A 10 -15.90 -8.39 5.42
C LEU A 10 -14.78 -7.60 6.13
N VAL A 11 -15.12 -6.73 7.09
CA VAL A 11 -14.13 -5.99 7.89
C VAL A 11 -13.20 -6.95 8.63
N VAL A 12 -13.76 -7.94 9.33
CA VAL A 12 -12.96 -8.94 10.07
C VAL A 12 -12.08 -9.75 9.12
N ALA A 13 -12.62 -10.17 7.98
CA ALA A 13 -11.86 -10.93 6.98
C ALA A 13 -10.70 -10.10 6.41
N LEU A 14 -10.93 -8.83 6.08
CA LEU A 14 -9.88 -7.93 5.57
C LEU A 14 -8.81 -7.61 6.63
N PHE A 15 -9.23 -7.41 7.87
CA PHE A 15 -8.30 -7.22 8.99
C PHE A 15 -7.38 -8.43 9.17
N LEU A 16 -7.94 -9.64 9.21
CA LEU A 16 -7.17 -10.88 9.33
C LEU A 16 -6.28 -11.12 8.09
N LEU A 17 -6.77 -10.80 6.90
CA LEU A 17 -5.99 -10.88 5.66
C LEU A 17 -4.78 -9.93 5.71
N ALA A 18 -5.00 -8.64 6.05
CA ALA A 18 -3.93 -7.65 6.12
C ALA A 18 -2.84 -8.05 7.13
N LEU A 19 -3.24 -8.49 8.33
CA LEU A 19 -2.30 -8.98 9.34
C LEU A 19 -1.55 -10.23 8.89
N SER A 20 -2.24 -11.18 8.25
CA SER A 20 -1.63 -12.41 7.73
C SER A 20 -0.61 -12.07 6.63
N VAL A 21 -0.98 -11.22 5.68
CA VAL A 21 -0.08 -10.78 4.61
C VAL A 21 1.12 -10.04 5.18
N ALA A 22 0.93 -9.14 6.15
CA ALA A 22 2.01 -8.43 6.81
C ALA A 22 3.00 -9.40 7.50
N ALA A 23 2.48 -10.38 8.26
CA ALA A 23 3.29 -11.40 8.91
C ALA A 23 4.08 -12.25 7.91
N TYR A 24 3.41 -12.80 6.89
CA TYR A 24 4.06 -13.63 5.87
C TYR A 24 4.95 -12.84 4.91
N SER A 25 4.75 -11.54 4.75
CA SER A 25 5.66 -10.69 3.99
C SER A 25 7.06 -10.64 4.60
N THR A 26 7.20 -10.72 5.92
CA THR A 26 8.52 -10.80 6.58
C THR A 26 9.26 -12.09 6.22
N TRP A 27 8.55 -13.21 6.16
CA TRP A 27 9.11 -14.50 5.73
C TRP A 27 9.45 -14.48 4.23
N ALA A 28 8.54 -13.97 3.40
CA ALA A 28 8.73 -13.88 1.94
C ALA A 28 9.96 -13.03 1.61
N GLU A 29 10.14 -11.90 2.27
CA GLU A 29 11.28 -11.01 2.07
C GLU A 29 12.61 -11.71 2.39
N ARG A 30 12.68 -12.45 3.49
CA ARG A 30 13.87 -13.25 3.85
C ARG A 30 14.13 -14.39 2.86
N LYS A 31 13.07 -14.99 2.27
CA LYS A 31 13.19 -16.03 1.24
C LYS A 31 13.66 -15.44 -0.09
N VAL A 32 13.07 -14.34 -0.54
CA VAL A 32 13.48 -13.65 -1.77
C VAL A 32 14.94 -13.20 -1.67
N ALA A 33 15.34 -12.59 -0.55
CA ALA A 33 16.72 -12.23 -0.29
C ALA A 33 17.67 -13.43 -0.34
N ALA A 34 17.27 -14.54 0.23
CA ALA A 34 18.07 -15.77 0.25
C ALA A 34 18.26 -16.34 -1.15
N ILE A 35 17.19 -16.37 -1.97
CA ILE A 35 17.27 -16.82 -3.38
C ILE A 35 18.21 -15.91 -4.19
N MET A 36 18.14 -14.60 -4.00
CA MET A 36 19.02 -13.65 -4.69
C MET A 36 20.49 -13.75 -4.28
N GLN A 37 20.75 -14.24 -3.07
CA GLN A 37 22.08 -14.38 -2.49
C GLN A 37 22.60 -15.82 -2.51
N ASP A 38 21.97 -16.73 -3.24
CA ASP A 38 22.33 -18.16 -3.32
C ASP A 38 22.50 -18.83 -1.95
N ARG A 39 21.62 -18.50 -0.98
CA ARG A 39 21.63 -19.09 0.37
C ARG A 39 20.25 -19.65 0.76
N ILE A 40 20.25 -20.55 1.75
CA ILE A 40 19.02 -21.10 2.30
C ILE A 40 18.42 -20.07 3.27
N GLY A 41 17.22 -19.56 2.94
CA GLY A 41 16.45 -18.68 3.83
C GLY A 41 15.87 -19.42 5.05
N PRO A 42 14.95 -18.79 5.81
CA PRO A 42 14.32 -19.41 6.98
C PRO A 42 13.82 -20.82 6.66
N ASN A 43 14.29 -21.82 7.38
CA ASN A 43 13.97 -23.24 7.10
C ASN A 43 13.72 -24.07 8.36
N LYS A 44 14.09 -23.57 9.57
CA LYS A 44 14.03 -24.36 10.81
C LYS A 44 12.69 -24.28 11.52
N ALA A 45 11.94 -23.18 11.39
CA ALA A 45 10.66 -23.00 12.05
C ALA A 45 9.53 -23.59 11.20
N GLY A 46 9.24 -24.86 11.36
CA GLY A 46 8.26 -25.62 10.57
C GLY A 46 8.71 -25.94 9.15
N PRO A 47 7.84 -26.57 8.32
CA PRO A 47 8.15 -26.89 6.94
C PRO A 47 8.51 -25.62 6.15
N PHE A 48 9.66 -25.60 5.50
CA PHE A 48 10.16 -24.43 4.72
C PHE A 48 10.24 -23.11 5.49
N GLY A 49 10.17 -23.11 6.83
CA GLY A 49 10.18 -21.92 7.67
C GLY A 49 8.85 -21.17 7.74
N LEU A 50 7.72 -21.81 7.39
CA LEU A 50 6.38 -21.18 7.37
C LEU A 50 5.90 -20.74 8.77
N LEU A 51 6.41 -21.33 9.85
CA LEU A 51 6.08 -20.91 11.21
C LEU A 51 6.98 -19.77 11.72
N GLN A 52 7.91 -19.28 10.92
CA GLN A 52 8.80 -18.18 11.30
C GLN A 52 8.05 -16.89 11.70
N PRO A 53 7.00 -16.44 10.98
CA PRO A 53 6.24 -15.25 11.39
C PRO A 53 5.57 -15.39 12.76
N LEU A 54 5.09 -16.60 13.10
CA LEU A 54 4.51 -16.87 14.41
C LEU A 54 5.57 -16.84 15.52
N ALA A 55 6.77 -17.37 15.25
CA ALA A 55 7.88 -17.32 16.19
C ALA A 55 8.37 -15.88 16.41
N ASP A 56 8.46 -15.08 15.33
CA ASP A 56 8.83 -13.67 15.42
C ASP A 56 7.75 -12.85 16.14
N GLY A 57 6.46 -13.11 15.89
CA GLY A 57 5.34 -12.49 16.62
C GLY A 57 5.37 -12.85 18.11
N GLY A 58 5.52 -14.15 18.44
CA GLY A 58 5.65 -14.61 19.82
C GLY A 58 6.79 -13.93 20.57
N LYS A 59 7.95 -13.74 19.92
CA LYS A 59 9.08 -13.02 20.50
C LYS A 59 8.71 -11.58 20.92
N PHE A 60 7.90 -10.84 20.15
CA PHE A 60 7.46 -9.50 20.53
C PHE A 60 6.55 -9.50 21.75
N PHE A 61 5.72 -10.52 21.94
CA PHE A 61 4.86 -10.64 23.12
C PHE A 61 5.64 -10.94 24.41
N PHE A 62 6.69 -11.78 24.31
CA PHE A 62 7.48 -12.18 25.49
C PHE A 62 8.66 -11.25 25.79
N LYS A 63 8.96 -10.30 24.91
CA LYS A 63 10.02 -9.33 25.13
C LYS A 63 9.57 -8.29 26.15
N GLU A 64 10.48 -7.87 27.03
CA GLU A 64 10.22 -6.82 28.03
C GLU A 64 9.72 -5.52 27.37
N ASP A 65 8.61 -4.99 27.89
CA ASP A 65 8.05 -3.72 27.46
C ASP A 65 8.69 -2.58 28.24
N PHE A 66 9.56 -1.89 27.57
CA PHE A 66 10.33 -0.78 28.12
C PHE A 66 9.75 0.57 27.66
N THR A 67 9.74 1.54 28.55
CA THR A 67 9.44 2.95 28.27
C THR A 67 10.46 3.80 28.99
N PRO A 68 11.23 4.66 28.30
CA PRO A 68 12.22 5.53 28.94
C PRO A 68 11.58 6.43 30.00
N ASP A 69 12.28 6.68 31.11
CA ASP A 69 11.75 7.48 32.22
C ASP A 69 11.38 8.91 31.82
N ASN A 70 12.13 9.47 30.88
CA ASN A 70 11.94 10.84 30.38
C ASN A 70 10.99 10.92 29.16
N ALA A 71 10.37 9.80 28.74
CA ALA A 71 9.43 9.77 27.63
C ALA A 71 8.02 10.15 28.08
N GLU A 72 7.30 10.87 27.21
CA GLU A 72 5.87 11.14 27.40
C GLU A 72 5.06 9.88 27.08
N ARG A 73 4.63 9.14 28.13
CA ARG A 73 4.06 7.79 28.03
C ARG A 73 2.85 7.69 27.09
N PHE A 74 1.94 8.67 27.16
CA PHE A 74 0.74 8.65 26.32
C PHE A 74 1.08 8.79 24.83
N LEU A 75 1.89 9.79 24.49
CA LEU A 75 2.32 10.03 23.11
C LEU A 75 3.23 8.91 22.56
N PHE A 76 4.02 8.31 23.44
CA PHE A 76 4.90 7.20 23.11
C PHE A 76 4.12 5.95 22.66
N VAL A 77 2.95 5.67 23.25
CA VAL A 77 2.06 4.58 22.83
C VAL A 77 1.19 5.00 21.65
N LEU A 78 0.78 6.26 21.60
CA LEU A 78 -0.10 6.79 20.55
C LEU A 78 0.57 6.76 19.16
N GLY A 79 1.88 7.06 19.07
CA GLY A 79 2.62 7.08 17.80
C GLY A 79 2.45 5.79 16.98
N PRO A 80 2.93 4.64 17.47
CA PRO A 80 2.80 3.36 16.75
C PRO A 80 1.34 2.94 16.52
N SER A 81 0.45 3.28 17.45
CA SER A 81 -0.99 2.98 17.32
C SER A 81 -1.63 3.73 16.16
N ILE A 82 -1.30 5.00 15.97
CA ILE A 82 -1.78 5.80 14.83
C ILE A 82 -1.34 5.16 13.51
N VAL A 83 -0.04 4.85 13.35
CA VAL A 83 0.49 4.27 12.11
C VAL A 83 -0.24 2.97 11.76
N MET A 84 -0.34 2.05 12.70
CA MET A 84 -0.99 0.75 12.48
C MET A 84 -2.48 0.90 12.16
N PHE A 85 -3.20 1.72 12.94
CA PHE A 85 -4.64 1.89 12.79
C PHE A 85 -5.01 2.56 11.46
N LEU A 86 -4.28 3.60 11.06
CA LEU A 86 -4.53 4.30 9.80
C LEU A 86 -4.21 3.43 8.58
N SER A 87 -3.13 2.65 8.63
CA SER A 87 -2.81 1.69 7.57
C SER A 87 -3.95 0.70 7.34
N LEU A 88 -4.58 0.19 8.41
CA LEU A 88 -5.73 -0.72 8.30
C LEU A 88 -6.98 -0.02 7.76
N LEU A 89 -7.25 1.22 8.22
CA LEU A 89 -8.43 1.99 7.77
C LEU A 89 -8.38 2.30 6.27
N THR A 90 -7.20 2.53 5.72
CA THR A 90 -7.02 2.80 4.28
C THR A 90 -7.57 1.66 3.42
N GLY A 91 -7.47 0.41 3.88
CA GLY A 91 -8.00 -0.77 3.19
C GLY A 91 -9.54 -0.84 3.07
N ALA A 92 -10.27 -0.04 3.86
CA ALA A 92 -11.74 -0.08 3.88
C ALA A 92 -12.39 0.41 2.58
N VAL A 93 -11.72 1.28 1.83
CA VAL A 93 -12.25 1.94 0.62
C VAL A 93 -11.84 1.21 -0.67
N ILE A 94 -10.93 0.25 -0.58
CA ILE A 94 -10.44 -0.52 -1.74
C ILE A 94 -11.50 -1.55 -2.15
N PRO A 95 -11.86 -1.64 -3.46
CA PRO A 95 -12.72 -2.69 -3.99
C PRO A 95 -11.91 -4.00 -4.15
N TRP A 96 -12.17 -4.97 -3.26
CA TRP A 96 -11.42 -6.24 -3.21
C TRP A 96 -11.88 -7.28 -4.23
N GLY A 97 -13.05 -7.07 -4.85
CA GLY A 97 -13.62 -7.97 -5.85
C GLY A 97 -14.92 -7.47 -6.42
N LYS A 98 -15.44 -8.18 -7.44
CA LYS A 98 -16.78 -7.97 -7.98
C LYS A 98 -17.83 -8.38 -6.93
N SER A 99 -19.06 -7.86 -7.05
CA SER A 99 -20.17 -8.22 -6.17
C SER A 99 -20.42 -9.73 -6.10
N LEU A 100 -20.86 -10.22 -4.94
CA LEU A 100 -21.28 -11.61 -4.71
C LEU A 100 -22.79 -11.65 -4.47
N ASN A 101 -23.47 -12.57 -5.14
CA ASN A 101 -24.89 -12.82 -4.95
C ASN A 101 -25.10 -13.91 -3.90
N ILE A 102 -25.53 -13.53 -2.70
CA ILE A 102 -25.83 -14.43 -1.58
C ILE A 102 -27.30 -14.36 -1.26
N ALA A 103 -28.01 -15.48 -1.35
CA ALA A 103 -29.44 -15.59 -1.07
C ALA A 103 -30.31 -14.58 -1.87
N GLY A 104 -29.95 -14.28 -3.11
CA GLY A 104 -30.73 -13.39 -4.00
C GLY A 104 -30.45 -11.88 -3.78
N GLN A 105 -29.49 -11.52 -2.94
CA GLN A 105 -29.01 -10.15 -2.74
C GLN A 105 -27.56 -10.02 -3.23
N SER A 106 -27.26 -8.95 -3.97
CA SER A 106 -25.90 -8.61 -4.39
C SER A 106 -25.19 -7.81 -3.31
N PHE A 107 -24.02 -8.26 -2.93
CA PHE A 107 -23.16 -7.61 -1.95
C PHE A 107 -21.82 -7.21 -2.58
N ASP A 108 -21.50 -5.92 -2.52
CA ASP A 108 -20.23 -5.39 -2.99
C ASP A 108 -19.09 -5.74 -2.03
N LEU A 109 -17.97 -6.23 -2.57
CA LEU A 109 -16.77 -6.58 -1.81
C LEU A 109 -15.91 -5.34 -1.49
N GLN A 110 -16.55 -4.30 -1.03
CA GLN A 110 -15.96 -3.05 -0.56
C GLN A 110 -16.60 -2.70 0.78
N VAL A 111 -15.79 -2.40 1.81
CA VAL A 111 -16.33 -2.10 3.15
C VAL A 111 -17.10 -0.79 3.13
N ALA A 112 -16.45 0.26 2.66
CA ALA A 112 -17.02 1.60 2.54
C ALA A 112 -16.95 2.06 1.08
N ASN A 113 -18.12 2.21 0.46
CA ASN A 113 -18.23 2.85 -0.86
C ASN A 113 -18.42 4.35 -0.64
N ILE A 114 -17.37 5.13 -0.93
CA ILE A 114 -17.32 6.58 -0.70
C ILE A 114 -16.97 7.27 -2.01
N ASP A 115 -17.79 8.22 -2.45
CA ASP A 115 -17.55 8.98 -3.70
C ASP A 115 -16.20 9.70 -3.76
N ILE A 116 -15.61 10.00 -2.60
CA ILE A 116 -14.31 10.67 -2.44
C ILE A 116 -13.22 9.70 -1.94
N GLY A 117 -13.26 8.43 -2.36
CA GLY A 117 -12.38 7.37 -1.87
C GLY A 117 -10.89 7.67 -2.01
N VAL A 118 -10.47 8.25 -3.13
CA VAL A 118 -9.06 8.65 -3.34
C VAL A 118 -8.63 9.72 -2.34
N LEU A 119 -9.46 10.74 -2.09
CA LEU A 119 -9.16 11.80 -1.12
C LEU A 119 -9.09 11.25 0.32
N TYR A 120 -9.96 10.30 0.66
CA TYR A 120 -9.93 9.61 1.95
C TYR A 120 -8.58 8.90 2.18
N ILE A 121 -8.07 8.17 1.19
CA ILE A 121 -6.79 7.48 1.28
C ILE A 121 -5.64 8.47 1.49
N MET A 122 -5.60 9.54 0.69
CA MET A 122 -4.58 10.58 0.82
C MET A 122 -4.63 11.26 2.20
N GLY A 123 -5.84 11.55 2.71
CA GLY A 123 -6.01 12.13 4.04
C GLY A 123 -5.50 11.21 5.17
N LEU A 124 -5.74 9.90 5.09
CA LEU A 124 -5.23 8.94 6.07
C LEU A 124 -3.70 8.79 5.98
N ALA A 125 -3.14 8.79 4.77
CA ALA A 125 -1.70 8.77 4.55
C ALA A 125 -1.04 9.98 5.21
N SER A 126 -1.55 11.19 4.98
CA SER A 126 -1.07 12.43 5.61
C SER A 126 -1.09 12.37 7.14
N ILE A 127 -2.16 11.81 7.74
CA ILE A 127 -2.26 11.69 9.20
C ILE A 127 -1.25 10.64 9.73
N SER A 128 -0.94 9.59 8.97
CA SER A 128 -0.01 8.55 9.40
C SER A 128 1.41 9.08 9.64
N VAL A 129 1.81 10.13 8.91
CA VAL A 129 3.09 10.82 9.09
C VAL A 129 3.25 11.35 10.52
N TYR A 130 2.16 11.88 11.10
CA TYR A 130 2.18 12.37 12.48
C TYR A 130 2.42 11.25 13.50
N GLY A 131 2.03 10.01 13.21
CA GLY A 131 2.31 8.88 14.09
C GLY A 131 3.81 8.65 14.30
N MET A 132 4.61 8.74 13.23
CA MET A 132 6.06 8.64 13.33
C MET A 132 6.69 9.87 14.01
N MET A 133 6.20 11.07 13.66
CA MET A 133 6.71 12.32 14.21
C MET A 133 6.46 12.40 15.73
N ILE A 134 5.25 12.09 16.19
CA ILE A 134 4.87 12.08 17.60
C ILE A 134 5.69 11.03 18.35
N GLY A 135 5.85 9.83 17.79
CA GLY A 135 6.62 8.75 18.41
C GLY A 135 8.09 9.11 18.61
N GLY A 136 8.73 9.68 17.59
CA GLY A 136 10.11 10.15 17.69
C GLY A 136 10.30 11.30 18.67
N TRP A 137 9.34 12.23 18.74
CA TRP A 137 9.37 13.33 19.70
C TRP A 137 9.14 12.85 21.13
N ALA A 138 8.14 11.97 21.34
CA ALA A 138 7.80 11.42 22.65
C ALA A 138 8.93 10.58 23.28
N SER A 139 9.83 10.02 22.46
CA SER A 139 10.99 9.24 22.90
C SER A 139 12.03 10.06 23.65
N ASN A 140 11.98 11.40 23.60
CA ASN A 140 12.94 12.33 24.20
C ASN A 140 14.42 12.00 23.91
N ASN A 141 14.70 11.44 22.73
CA ASN A 141 16.04 11.12 22.25
C ASN A 141 16.35 11.95 21.00
N LYS A 142 17.54 12.56 20.94
CA LYS A 142 17.97 13.40 19.80
C LYS A 142 18.00 12.63 18.47
N TYR A 143 18.47 11.39 18.47
CA TYR A 143 18.53 10.55 17.27
C TYR A 143 17.14 10.16 16.80
N SER A 144 16.25 9.82 17.74
CA SER A 144 14.85 9.49 17.45
C SER A 144 14.11 10.68 16.85
N LEU A 145 14.30 11.88 17.40
CA LEU A 145 13.69 13.10 16.88
C LEU A 145 14.19 13.44 15.47
N ILE A 146 15.51 13.38 15.21
CA ILE A 146 16.08 13.64 13.90
C ILE A 146 15.57 12.59 12.88
N GLY A 147 15.49 11.32 13.27
CA GLY A 147 14.94 10.24 12.44
C GLY A 147 13.48 10.51 12.06
N ALA A 148 12.66 10.92 13.04
CA ALA A 148 11.26 11.25 12.82
C ALA A 148 11.07 12.45 11.87
N ILE A 149 11.87 13.50 12.02
CA ILE A 149 11.82 14.68 11.13
C ILE A 149 12.24 14.29 9.71
N ARG A 150 13.26 13.46 9.53
CA ARG A 150 13.68 12.96 8.21
C ARG A 150 12.59 12.12 7.56
N ALA A 151 11.97 11.19 8.31
CA ALA A 151 10.85 10.39 7.85
C ALA A 151 9.68 11.25 7.39
N SER A 152 9.24 12.16 8.23
CA SER A 152 8.12 13.06 7.92
C SER A 152 8.39 13.93 6.69
N SER A 153 9.58 14.51 6.59
CA SER A 153 9.97 15.32 5.44
C SER A 153 9.98 14.52 4.13
N GLN A 154 10.44 13.27 4.18
CA GLN A 154 10.40 12.36 3.05
C GLN A 154 8.96 12.07 2.63
N MET A 155 8.12 11.58 3.55
CA MET A 155 6.74 11.19 3.26
C MET A 155 5.94 12.36 2.68
N ILE A 156 5.95 13.53 3.31
CA ILE A 156 5.24 14.73 2.83
C ILE A 156 5.70 15.14 1.42
N SER A 157 7.01 15.07 1.15
CA SER A 157 7.55 15.45 -0.17
C SER A 157 7.10 14.51 -1.28
N TYR A 158 7.06 13.21 -1.02
CA TYR A 158 6.65 12.21 -1.99
C TYR A 158 5.14 12.09 -2.11
N GLU A 159 4.38 12.38 -1.05
CA GLU A 159 2.93 12.47 -1.06
C GLU A 159 2.43 13.52 -2.07
N LEU A 160 3.11 14.67 -2.20
CA LEU A 160 2.79 15.66 -3.22
C LEU A 160 2.94 15.11 -4.65
N ALA A 161 4.03 14.39 -4.93
CA ALA A 161 4.23 13.77 -6.24
C ALA A 161 3.20 12.68 -6.51
N MET A 162 2.86 11.89 -5.49
CA MET A 162 1.82 10.85 -5.54
C MET A 162 0.44 11.46 -5.82
N GLY A 163 0.07 12.52 -5.12
CA GLY A 163 -1.20 13.23 -5.34
C GLY A 163 -1.33 13.80 -6.75
N LEU A 164 -0.26 14.39 -7.30
CA LEU A 164 -0.25 14.88 -8.69
C LEU A 164 -0.40 13.73 -9.70
N SER A 165 0.19 12.57 -9.46
CA SER A 165 0.04 11.40 -10.33
C SER A 165 -1.39 10.83 -10.26
N LEU A 166 -2.01 10.83 -9.08
CA LEU A 166 -3.41 10.47 -8.89
C LEU A 166 -4.36 11.41 -9.62
N LEU A 167 -4.11 12.71 -9.60
CA LEU A 167 -4.93 13.68 -10.33
C LEU A 167 -4.96 13.37 -11.84
N ALA A 168 -3.86 12.90 -12.43
CA ALA A 168 -3.84 12.49 -13.83
C ALA A 168 -4.77 11.30 -14.10
N VAL A 169 -4.81 10.31 -13.18
CA VAL A 169 -5.75 9.18 -13.28
C VAL A 169 -7.19 9.62 -13.07
N ILE A 170 -7.45 10.51 -12.11
CA ILE A 170 -8.78 11.06 -11.85
C ILE A 170 -9.30 11.83 -13.05
N MET A 171 -8.44 12.61 -13.72
CA MET A 171 -8.81 13.36 -14.94
C MET A 171 -9.24 12.43 -16.08
N THR A 172 -8.66 11.24 -16.19
CA THR A 172 -9.04 10.27 -17.23
C THR A 172 -10.30 9.50 -16.89
N SER A 173 -10.52 9.16 -15.61
CA SER A 173 -11.69 8.40 -15.15
C SER A 173 -12.90 9.28 -14.79
N GLY A 174 -12.69 10.58 -14.53
CA GLY A 174 -13.76 11.50 -14.13
C GLY A 174 -14.38 11.24 -12.75
N SER A 175 -13.77 10.38 -11.92
CA SER A 175 -14.31 10.00 -10.62
C SER A 175 -13.22 9.89 -9.56
N LEU A 176 -13.58 10.19 -8.30
CA LEU A 176 -12.75 9.95 -7.10
C LEU A 176 -13.09 8.63 -6.40
N ASP A 177 -14.14 7.95 -6.84
CA ASP A 177 -14.56 6.66 -6.32
C ASP A 177 -13.71 5.54 -6.90
N LEU A 178 -13.01 4.80 -6.04
CA LEU A 178 -12.15 3.68 -6.44
C LEU A 178 -12.92 2.53 -7.09
N GLY A 179 -14.18 2.31 -6.69
CA GLY A 179 -15.06 1.31 -7.30
C GLY A 179 -15.36 1.66 -8.75
N LYS A 180 -15.67 2.92 -9.04
CA LYS A 180 -15.89 3.42 -10.40
C LYS A 180 -14.63 3.38 -11.23
N ILE A 181 -13.48 3.85 -10.68
CA ILE A 181 -12.19 3.78 -11.36
C ILE A 181 -11.83 2.33 -11.74
N ALA A 182 -12.11 1.37 -10.86
CA ALA A 182 -11.88 -0.04 -11.16
C ALA A 182 -12.86 -0.57 -12.22
N SER A 183 -14.16 -0.25 -12.14
CA SER A 183 -15.16 -0.70 -13.11
C SER A 183 -14.93 -0.12 -14.51
N ASP A 184 -14.53 1.15 -14.62
CA ASP A 184 -14.27 1.79 -15.92
C ASP A 184 -13.10 1.14 -16.66
N GLN A 185 -12.16 0.54 -15.94
CA GLN A 185 -11.07 -0.25 -16.52
C GLN A 185 -11.51 -1.62 -17.04
N SER A 186 -12.75 -2.06 -16.80
CA SER A 186 -13.29 -3.32 -17.37
C SER A 186 -13.89 -3.11 -18.74
N THR A 187 -14.37 -1.90 -19.06
CA THR A 187 -15.10 -1.58 -20.28
C THR A 187 -14.29 -0.64 -21.15
N GLY A 188 -14.34 -0.81 -22.46
CA GLY A 188 -13.74 0.09 -23.43
C GLY A 188 -12.77 -0.58 -24.40
N LYS A 189 -12.33 0.22 -25.38
CA LYS A 189 -11.36 -0.20 -26.40
C LYS A 189 -9.97 0.27 -26.03
N LEU A 190 -9.04 -0.65 -25.87
CA LEU A 190 -7.64 -0.30 -25.67
C LEU A 190 -7.16 0.51 -26.90
N TRP A 191 -6.83 1.80 -26.68
CA TRP A 191 -6.39 2.73 -27.72
C TRP A 191 -7.40 2.87 -28.88
N GLY A 192 -8.68 2.58 -28.65
CA GLY A 192 -9.71 2.59 -29.69
C GLY A 192 -9.59 1.51 -30.77
N LEU A 193 -8.61 0.60 -30.65
CA LEU A 193 -8.26 -0.41 -31.66
C LEU A 193 -8.69 -1.83 -31.28
N PHE A 194 -8.50 -2.22 -30.01
CA PHE A 194 -8.76 -3.57 -29.55
C PHE A 194 -9.77 -3.58 -28.42
N GLU A 195 -10.87 -4.29 -28.57
CA GLU A 195 -11.83 -4.60 -27.52
C GLU A 195 -11.38 -5.89 -26.83
N ILE A 196 -10.71 -5.74 -25.67
CA ILE A 196 -10.41 -6.87 -24.81
C ILE A 196 -11.18 -6.65 -23.52
N ASP A 197 -12.20 -7.47 -23.30
CA ASP A 197 -13.01 -7.43 -22.09
C ASP A 197 -12.13 -7.58 -20.83
N GLY A 198 -12.27 -6.64 -19.88
CA GLY A 198 -11.51 -6.63 -18.63
C GLY A 198 -10.04 -6.16 -18.71
N MET A 199 -9.56 -5.60 -19.83
CA MET A 199 -8.15 -5.22 -20.01
C MET A 199 -7.92 -3.75 -20.43
N ASN A 200 -8.83 -2.86 -20.11
CA ASN A 200 -8.68 -1.42 -20.36
C ASN A 200 -7.93 -0.71 -19.22
N TRP A 201 -6.72 -1.19 -18.88
CA TRP A 201 -5.99 -0.76 -17.71
C TRP A 201 -5.34 0.62 -17.89
N ASN A 202 -5.40 1.46 -16.85
CA ASN A 202 -4.85 2.81 -16.87
C ASN A 202 -3.32 2.86 -17.06
N ILE A 203 -2.60 1.78 -16.79
CA ILE A 203 -1.15 1.72 -17.03
C ILE A 203 -0.80 1.98 -18.51
N PHE A 204 -1.67 1.60 -19.44
CA PHE A 204 -1.46 1.81 -20.87
C PHE A 204 -1.70 3.26 -21.30
N TYR A 205 -2.58 3.98 -20.60
CA TYR A 205 -2.91 5.38 -20.87
C TYR A 205 -2.06 6.35 -20.07
N GLN A 206 -1.64 5.96 -18.87
CA GLN A 206 -0.93 6.78 -17.90
C GLN A 206 0.36 6.12 -17.38
N PRO A 207 1.30 5.67 -18.27
CA PRO A 207 2.51 4.99 -17.84
C PRO A 207 3.43 5.89 -17.00
N VAL A 208 3.47 7.21 -17.30
CA VAL A 208 4.28 8.17 -16.56
C VAL A 208 3.72 8.37 -15.14
N ALA A 209 2.39 8.50 -15.00
CA ALA A 209 1.74 8.59 -13.70
C ALA A 209 1.99 7.32 -12.87
N PHE A 210 1.94 6.13 -13.50
CA PHE A 210 2.25 4.88 -12.83
C PHE A 210 3.67 4.83 -12.26
N ILE A 211 4.68 5.23 -13.05
CA ILE A 211 6.10 5.24 -12.60
C ILE A 211 6.28 6.22 -11.43
N ILE A 212 5.70 7.42 -11.52
CA ILE A 212 5.77 8.42 -10.44
C ILE A 212 5.10 7.89 -9.19
N PHE A 213 3.89 7.31 -9.33
CA PHE A 213 3.15 6.73 -8.22
C PHE A 213 3.92 5.58 -7.56
N LEU A 214 4.51 4.67 -8.35
CA LEU A 214 5.30 3.54 -7.86
C LEU A 214 6.50 4.01 -7.02
N ILE A 215 7.24 5.02 -7.50
CA ILE A 215 8.38 5.59 -6.78
C ILE A 215 7.90 6.27 -5.49
N ALA A 216 6.80 7.02 -5.54
CA ALA A 216 6.23 7.69 -4.38
C ALA A 216 5.70 6.69 -3.33
N ALA A 217 5.04 5.62 -3.75
CA ALA A 217 4.56 4.56 -2.88
C ALA A 217 5.70 3.81 -2.16
N LEU A 218 6.83 3.57 -2.84
CA LEU A 218 8.03 3.02 -2.21
C LEU A 218 8.60 3.96 -1.15
N ALA A 219 8.59 5.27 -1.40
CA ALA A 219 9.09 6.27 -0.46
C ALA A 219 8.14 6.46 0.74
N GLU A 220 6.83 6.35 0.53
CA GLU A 220 5.81 6.45 1.57
C GLU A 220 5.83 5.23 2.52
N THR A 221 6.10 4.04 1.98
CA THR A 221 6.22 2.83 2.79
C THR A 221 7.58 2.70 3.50
N ASN A 222 8.43 3.73 3.47
CA ASN A 222 9.79 3.75 4.03
C ASN A 222 10.64 2.52 3.65
N ARG A 223 10.40 1.95 2.47
CA ARG A 223 11.13 0.78 2.00
C ARG A 223 12.36 1.17 1.19
N HIS A 224 13.39 0.34 1.30
CA HIS A 224 14.59 0.49 0.50
C HIS A 224 14.25 0.59 -1.01
N PRO A 225 14.79 1.56 -1.77
CA PRO A 225 15.97 2.40 -1.50
C PRO A 225 15.71 3.68 -0.70
N PHE A 226 14.49 3.94 -0.23
CA PHE A 226 14.07 5.17 0.47
C PHE A 226 14.01 5.01 2.00
N ASP A 227 14.64 3.97 2.56
CA ASP A 227 14.68 3.62 3.99
C ASP A 227 15.76 4.45 4.74
N LEU A 228 15.60 5.75 4.73
CA LEU A 228 16.51 6.69 5.43
C LEU A 228 16.18 6.88 6.91
N PRO A 229 14.91 6.78 7.33
CA PRO A 229 14.56 6.94 8.74
C PRO A 229 15.17 5.86 9.64
N GLU A 230 15.34 4.63 9.13
CA GLU A 230 15.88 3.47 9.85
C GLU A 230 17.35 3.19 9.55
N CYS A 231 18.06 4.16 8.96
CA CYS A 231 19.46 3.95 8.56
C CYS A 231 20.37 3.73 9.79
N GLU A 232 20.72 2.48 10.08
CA GLU A 232 21.57 2.09 11.21
C GLU A 232 22.93 2.79 11.19
N SER A 233 23.47 3.07 10.01
CA SER A 233 24.78 3.71 9.87
C SER A 233 24.78 5.20 10.19
N GLU A 234 23.61 5.89 10.16
CA GLU A 234 23.51 7.33 10.38
C GLU A 234 22.80 7.68 11.70
N LEU A 235 21.69 6.99 12.02
CA LEU A 235 20.77 7.35 13.10
C LEU A 235 20.43 6.20 14.06
N VAL A 236 21.25 5.15 14.10
CA VAL A 236 21.01 3.90 14.87
C VAL A 236 19.80 3.16 14.29
N THR A 237 18.57 3.44 14.79
CA THR A 237 17.31 2.89 14.25
C THR A 237 16.29 4.02 14.01
N GLY A 238 16.75 5.27 13.96
CA GLY A 238 15.91 6.44 13.69
C GLY A 238 14.80 6.63 14.73
N TYR A 239 13.57 6.87 14.28
CA TYR A 239 12.43 7.15 15.15
C TYR A 239 12.06 5.97 16.08
N SER A 240 12.43 4.73 15.72
CA SER A 240 12.13 3.53 16.48
C SER A 240 13.19 3.14 17.53
N THR A 241 14.25 3.95 17.72
CA THR A 241 15.42 3.64 18.55
C THR A 241 15.06 3.25 20.00
N GLU A 242 14.09 3.93 20.62
CA GLU A 242 13.68 3.69 22.00
C GLU A 242 12.53 2.68 22.13
N TYR A 243 11.99 2.21 21.00
CA TYR A 243 10.86 1.30 20.99
C TYR A 243 11.29 -0.16 21.18
N SER A 244 10.53 -0.90 21.98
CA SER A 244 10.74 -2.32 22.27
C SER A 244 9.41 -3.06 22.28
N SER A 245 9.46 -4.43 22.33
CA SER A 245 8.29 -5.28 22.49
C SER A 245 7.20 -5.01 21.44
N MET A 246 5.93 -5.07 21.83
CA MET A 246 4.78 -4.85 20.94
C MET A 246 4.70 -3.45 20.36
N LYS A 247 5.22 -2.42 21.04
CA LYS A 247 5.24 -1.04 20.53
C LYS A 247 6.10 -0.93 19.27
N LEU A 248 7.26 -1.57 19.25
CA LEU A 248 8.09 -1.71 18.04
C LEU A 248 7.37 -2.58 16.99
N GLY A 249 6.74 -3.68 17.46
CA GLY A 249 5.96 -4.56 16.59
C GLY A 249 4.87 -3.81 15.83
N LEU A 250 4.15 -2.87 16.45
CA LEU A 250 3.12 -2.08 15.80
C LEU A 250 3.66 -1.20 14.66
N TYR A 251 4.84 -0.59 14.82
CA TYR A 251 5.48 0.15 13.73
C TYR A 251 5.84 -0.77 12.56
N LEU A 252 6.56 -1.87 12.84
CA LEU A 252 6.97 -2.83 11.80
C LEU A 252 5.78 -3.47 11.08
N PHE A 253 4.77 -3.90 11.83
CA PHE A 253 3.54 -4.43 11.21
C PHE A 253 2.79 -3.36 10.43
N GLY A 254 2.71 -2.13 10.95
CA GLY A 254 2.09 -1.00 10.24
C GLY A 254 2.73 -0.74 8.88
N GLU A 255 4.05 -0.80 8.78
CA GLU A 255 4.77 -0.65 7.50
C GLU A 255 4.46 -1.77 6.51
N TYR A 256 4.41 -3.04 6.96
CA TYR A 256 4.04 -4.15 6.07
C TYR A 256 2.58 -4.11 5.64
N VAL A 257 1.67 -3.70 6.54
CA VAL A 257 0.27 -3.44 6.18
C VAL A 257 0.18 -2.31 5.17
N ASN A 258 0.90 -1.20 5.38
CA ASN A 258 0.93 -0.09 4.43
C ASN A 258 1.49 -0.53 3.06
N MET A 259 2.53 -1.35 3.03
CA MET A 259 3.05 -1.94 1.78
C MET A 259 1.99 -2.79 1.07
N PHE A 260 1.22 -3.60 1.78
CA PHE A 260 0.12 -4.39 1.20
C PHE A 260 -0.98 -3.49 0.63
N ILE A 261 -1.42 -2.49 1.38
CA ILE A 261 -2.47 -1.55 0.98
C ILE A 261 -2.02 -0.65 -0.18
N SER A 262 -0.80 -0.14 -0.17
CA SER A 262 -0.24 0.64 -1.28
C SER A 262 -0.20 -0.18 -2.58
N ASN A 263 0.18 -1.46 -2.52
CA ASN A 263 0.11 -2.34 -3.68
C ASN A 263 -1.33 -2.63 -4.13
N ALA A 264 -2.27 -2.78 -3.21
CA ALA A 264 -3.69 -2.92 -3.54
C ALA A 264 -4.23 -1.66 -4.24
N LEU A 265 -3.78 -0.47 -3.81
CA LEU A 265 -4.12 0.79 -4.45
C LEU A 265 -3.50 0.91 -5.86
N ILE A 266 -2.23 0.55 -6.03
CA ILE A 266 -1.58 0.49 -7.35
C ILE A 266 -2.36 -0.41 -8.31
N VAL A 267 -2.75 -1.59 -7.86
CA VAL A 267 -3.53 -2.53 -8.66
C VAL A 267 -4.89 -1.95 -9.03
N THR A 268 -5.57 -1.30 -8.09
CA THR A 268 -6.88 -0.68 -8.33
C THR A 268 -6.81 0.45 -9.34
N LEU A 269 -5.80 1.31 -9.24
CA LEU A 269 -5.67 2.50 -10.06
C LEU A 269 -5.12 2.22 -11.47
N PHE A 270 -4.15 1.30 -11.59
CA PHE A 270 -3.38 1.13 -12.82
C PHE A 270 -3.55 -0.23 -13.50
N PHE A 271 -3.87 -1.29 -12.77
CA PHE A 271 -3.98 -2.65 -13.29
C PHE A 271 -5.41 -3.20 -13.33
N GLY A 272 -6.41 -2.32 -13.37
CA GLY A 272 -7.80 -2.69 -13.49
C GLY A 272 -8.44 -3.26 -12.22
N GLY A 273 -7.80 -3.12 -11.06
CA GLY A 273 -8.31 -3.64 -9.81
C GLY A 273 -8.59 -5.16 -9.88
N TYR A 274 -9.81 -5.54 -9.53
CA TYR A 274 -10.30 -6.91 -9.55
C TYR A 274 -10.62 -7.43 -10.97
N ASN A 275 -10.57 -6.59 -12.01
CA ASN A 275 -10.89 -6.99 -13.38
C ASN A 275 -9.77 -7.82 -13.99
N TYR A 276 -10.17 -8.81 -14.79
CA TYR A 276 -9.28 -9.68 -15.54
C TYR A 276 -9.87 -9.96 -16.94
N PRO A 277 -9.04 -10.29 -17.94
CA PRO A 277 -9.51 -10.60 -19.28
C PRO A 277 -10.55 -11.71 -19.26
N GLY A 278 -11.74 -11.47 -19.86
CA GLY A 278 -12.82 -12.45 -19.92
C GLY A 278 -13.72 -12.52 -18.67
N ILE A 279 -13.71 -11.52 -17.80
CA ILE A 279 -14.55 -11.51 -16.58
C ILE A 279 -16.04 -11.64 -16.90
N ASN A 280 -16.53 -11.00 -17.97
CA ASN A 280 -17.93 -11.08 -18.38
C ASN A 280 -18.25 -12.46 -18.97
N TRP A 281 -17.35 -13.01 -19.79
CA TRP A 281 -17.50 -14.37 -20.33
C TRP A 281 -17.59 -15.42 -19.21
N VAL A 282 -16.77 -15.31 -18.16
CA VAL A 282 -16.86 -16.21 -17.00
C VAL A 282 -18.18 -16.02 -16.26
N GLY A 283 -18.65 -14.78 -16.09
CA GLY A 283 -19.94 -14.49 -15.45
C GLY A 283 -21.12 -15.11 -16.19
N GLU A 284 -21.14 -15.02 -17.51
CA GLU A 284 -22.20 -15.58 -18.35
C GLU A 284 -22.21 -17.12 -18.39
N ASN A 285 -21.04 -17.76 -18.46
CA ASN A 285 -20.93 -19.21 -18.62
C ASN A 285 -20.92 -20.00 -17.30
N PHE A 286 -20.32 -19.45 -16.25
CA PHE A 286 -20.12 -20.14 -14.95
C PHE A 286 -20.90 -19.51 -13.80
N GLY A 287 -21.55 -18.38 -14.03
CA GLY A 287 -22.32 -17.64 -13.02
C GLY A 287 -21.55 -16.54 -12.33
N GLU A 288 -22.26 -15.50 -11.90
CA GLU A 288 -21.69 -14.27 -11.32
C GLU A 288 -20.88 -14.51 -10.02
N ASN A 289 -21.28 -15.49 -9.21
CA ASN A 289 -20.56 -15.80 -7.99
C ASN A 289 -19.17 -16.38 -8.24
N ILE A 290 -19.02 -17.20 -9.28
CA ILE A 290 -17.72 -17.77 -9.67
C ILE A 290 -16.83 -16.65 -10.22
N ALA A 291 -17.38 -15.77 -11.06
CA ALA A 291 -16.67 -14.59 -11.52
C ALA A 291 -16.25 -13.67 -10.35
N GLY A 292 -17.12 -13.50 -9.33
CA GLY A 292 -16.82 -12.75 -8.12
C GLY A 292 -15.68 -13.35 -7.29
N ILE A 293 -15.69 -14.67 -7.05
CA ILE A 293 -14.61 -15.35 -6.32
C ILE A 293 -13.30 -15.28 -7.12
N LEU A 294 -13.35 -15.53 -8.42
CA LEU A 294 -12.17 -15.46 -9.28
C LEU A 294 -11.58 -14.04 -9.31
N SER A 295 -12.43 -13.00 -9.27
CA SER A 295 -11.99 -11.62 -9.22
C SER A 295 -11.16 -11.30 -7.96
N ILE A 296 -11.55 -11.85 -6.79
CA ILE A 296 -10.77 -11.73 -5.54
C ILE A 296 -9.40 -12.39 -5.70
N VAL A 297 -9.38 -13.62 -6.25
CA VAL A 297 -8.12 -14.37 -6.43
C VAL A 297 -7.17 -13.63 -7.37
N VAL A 298 -7.67 -13.14 -8.49
CA VAL A 298 -6.88 -12.39 -9.46
C VAL A 298 -6.39 -11.07 -8.87
N PHE A 299 -7.23 -10.35 -8.13
CA PHE A 299 -6.83 -9.14 -7.42
C PHE A 299 -5.67 -9.41 -6.46
N LEU A 300 -5.80 -10.41 -5.61
CA LEU A 300 -4.74 -10.79 -4.66
C LEU A 300 -3.46 -11.24 -5.36
N MET A 301 -3.56 -11.99 -6.47
CA MET A 301 -2.37 -12.36 -7.25
C MET A 301 -1.62 -11.15 -7.80
N LYS A 302 -2.34 -10.14 -8.32
CA LYS A 302 -1.74 -8.87 -8.78
C LYS A 302 -1.06 -8.14 -7.61
N VAL A 303 -1.71 -8.08 -6.44
CA VAL A 303 -1.16 -7.44 -5.24
C VAL A 303 0.10 -8.18 -4.77
N PHE A 304 0.10 -9.50 -4.71
CA PHE A 304 1.28 -10.28 -4.35
C PHE A 304 2.44 -10.11 -5.33
N PHE A 305 2.12 -9.99 -6.63
CA PHE A 305 3.13 -9.66 -7.62
C PHE A 305 3.74 -8.26 -7.37
N GLY A 306 2.92 -7.27 -7.02
CA GLY A 306 3.40 -5.94 -6.63
C GLY A 306 4.29 -5.97 -5.38
N ILE A 307 3.90 -6.72 -4.35
CA ILE A 307 4.71 -6.93 -3.13
C ILE A 307 6.06 -7.59 -3.49
N PHE A 308 6.04 -8.60 -4.36
CA PHE A 308 7.27 -9.24 -4.84
C PHE A 308 8.18 -8.24 -5.57
N LEU A 309 7.61 -7.36 -6.39
CA LEU A 309 8.35 -6.30 -7.09
C LEU A 309 8.98 -5.31 -6.10
N PHE A 310 8.27 -4.92 -5.03
CA PHE A 310 8.83 -4.09 -3.96
C PHE A 310 10.00 -4.77 -3.25
N MET A 311 9.88 -6.07 -2.95
CA MET A 311 10.96 -6.87 -2.36
C MET A 311 12.15 -6.99 -3.33
N TRP A 312 11.89 -7.17 -4.62
CA TRP A 312 12.94 -7.25 -5.63
C TRP A 312 13.71 -5.94 -5.74
N ILE A 313 13.01 -4.81 -5.82
CA ILE A 313 13.62 -3.47 -5.83
C ILE A 313 14.49 -3.27 -4.58
N ARG A 314 14.00 -3.67 -3.42
CA ARG A 314 14.72 -3.56 -2.15
C ARG A 314 16.10 -4.21 -2.18
N TRP A 315 16.23 -5.37 -2.81
CA TRP A 315 17.47 -6.14 -2.83
C TRP A 315 18.36 -5.88 -4.05
N THR A 316 17.90 -5.07 -5.01
CA THR A 316 18.67 -4.77 -6.24
C THR A 316 19.21 -3.35 -6.29
N ILE A 317 18.48 -2.36 -5.77
CA ILE A 317 18.84 -0.95 -5.87
C ILE A 317 19.59 -0.50 -4.61
N PRO A 318 20.74 0.22 -4.76
CA PRO A 318 21.43 0.78 -3.60
C PRO A 318 20.61 1.89 -2.94
N ARG A 319 20.85 2.11 -1.64
CA ARG A 319 20.19 3.16 -0.84
C ARG A 319 20.60 4.55 -1.33
N PHE A 320 19.65 5.48 -1.36
CA PHE A 320 19.91 6.90 -1.63
C PHE A 320 20.37 7.63 -0.38
N ARG A 321 21.14 8.71 -0.56
CA ARG A 321 21.39 9.69 0.48
C ARG A 321 20.20 10.64 0.62
N TYR A 322 20.03 11.25 1.80
CA TYR A 322 18.90 12.16 2.08
C TYR A 322 18.80 13.33 1.08
N ASP A 323 19.93 13.96 0.74
CA ASP A 323 19.98 15.04 -0.26
C ASP A 323 19.55 14.59 -1.66
N GLN A 324 19.99 13.39 -2.09
CA GLN A 324 19.61 12.80 -3.37
C GLN A 324 18.11 12.48 -3.43
N LEU A 325 17.58 11.96 -2.34
CA LEU A 325 16.17 11.63 -2.20
C LEU A 325 15.30 12.90 -2.29
N MET A 326 15.62 13.94 -1.52
CA MET A 326 14.88 15.21 -1.58
C MET A 326 15.01 15.90 -2.94
N HIS A 327 16.20 15.83 -3.58
CA HIS A 327 16.40 16.33 -4.92
C HIS A 327 15.54 15.55 -5.97
N LEU A 328 15.43 14.23 -5.84
CA LEU A 328 14.59 13.39 -6.70
C LEU A 328 13.11 13.80 -6.59
N GLY A 329 12.58 13.92 -5.37
CA GLY A 329 11.20 14.31 -5.13
C GLY A 329 10.88 15.69 -5.71
N TRP A 330 11.58 16.72 -5.24
CA TRP A 330 11.27 18.11 -5.56
C TRP A 330 11.67 18.54 -6.95
N LYS A 331 12.87 18.16 -7.43
CA LYS A 331 13.40 18.67 -8.71
C LYS A 331 13.14 17.76 -9.91
N LYS A 332 12.73 16.51 -9.68
CA LYS A 332 12.42 15.59 -10.78
C LYS A 332 10.96 15.14 -10.74
N LEU A 333 10.51 14.44 -9.69
CA LEU A 333 9.17 13.82 -9.68
C LEU A 333 8.04 14.85 -9.75
N ILE A 334 8.07 15.91 -8.95
CA ILE A 334 7.02 16.94 -8.98
C ILE A 334 6.93 17.65 -10.34
N PRO A 335 8.03 18.15 -10.95
CA PRO A 335 7.95 18.72 -12.30
C PRO A 335 7.45 17.75 -13.36
N PHE A 336 7.91 16.48 -13.33
CA PHE A 336 7.41 15.47 -14.26
C PHE A 336 5.94 15.16 -14.06
N ALA A 337 5.47 15.10 -12.81
CA ALA A 337 4.05 14.90 -12.50
C ALA A 337 3.18 16.07 -13.00
N LEU A 338 3.64 17.30 -12.83
CA LEU A 338 2.95 18.50 -13.36
C LEU A 338 2.89 18.50 -14.90
N ILE A 339 3.99 18.19 -15.57
CA ILE A 339 4.02 18.08 -17.03
C ILE A 339 3.05 16.99 -17.50
N ASN A 340 3.08 15.82 -16.87
CA ASN A 340 2.15 14.72 -17.19
C ASN A 340 0.69 15.15 -16.99
N LEU A 341 0.39 15.88 -15.92
CA LEU A 341 -0.96 16.36 -15.63
C LEU A 341 -1.45 17.34 -16.73
N LEU A 342 -0.60 18.26 -17.15
CA LEU A 342 -0.92 19.22 -18.23
C LEU A 342 -1.15 18.51 -19.57
N ILE A 343 -0.31 17.53 -19.92
CA ILE A 343 -0.47 16.73 -21.14
C ILE A 343 -1.78 15.95 -21.06
N THR A 344 -2.06 15.28 -19.93
CA THR A 344 -3.32 14.55 -19.73
C THR A 344 -4.53 15.46 -19.90
N GLY A 345 -4.50 16.66 -19.30
CA GLY A 345 -5.59 17.64 -19.45
C GLY A 345 -5.80 18.07 -20.90
N ALA A 346 -4.72 18.34 -21.62
CA ALA A 346 -4.80 18.69 -23.04
C ALA A 346 -5.38 17.55 -23.90
N VAL A 347 -4.96 16.30 -23.63
CA VAL A 347 -5.48 15.12 -24.32
C VAL A 347 -6.97 14.92 -24.02
N VAL A 348 -7.38 14.95 -22.75
CA VAL A 348 -8.79 14.80 -22.36
C VAL A 348 -9.66 15.87 -23.04
N LEU A 349 -9.22 17.12 -23.07
CA LEU A 349 -9.95 18.20 -23.74
C LEU A 349 -10.02 17.99 -25.27
N ALA A 350 -8.97 17.50 -25.89
CA ALA A 350 -8.94 17.25 -27.34
C ALA A 350 -9.87 16.10 -27.76
N PHE A 351 -10.09 15.11 -26.90
CA PHE A 351 -10.99 13.98 -27.15
C PHE A 351 -12.41 14.18 -26.61
N ALA A 352 -12.64 15.19 -25.77
CA ALA A 352 -13.97 15.55 -25.27
C ALA A 352 -14.81 16.35 -26.31
N ASN A 353 -14.19 16.87 -27.36
CA ASN A 353 -14.84 17.52 -28.51
C ASN A 353 -14.94 16.53 -29.68
#